data_889a9520b74e7d7607a6119562924b29
#
_entry.id   889a9520b74e7d7607a6119562924b29
#
_cell.length_a   1.000
_cell.length_b   1.000
_cell.length_c   1.000
_cell.angle_alpha   90.00
_cell.angle_beta   90.00
_cell.angle_gamma   90.00
#
_symmetry.space_group_name_H-M   'P 1'
#
loop_
_entity.id
_entity.type
_entity.pdbx_description
1 polymer ?
#
loop_
_entity_poly.entity_id
_entity_poly.type
_entity_poly.pdbx_seq_one_letter_code
_entity_poly.pdbx_strand_id
1 'polypeptide(L)'
;MGFLTSNTAAPLQPRRSPTTMAAGAFYLPKESKKRPLGEDAHFIFPEGQTIGVADGVGAWSFHGVDAGKYSRMLMSKAEASARSQAGGGVNPMKALTDAYAGTNVLGSSTACILTLTDDGVISAVNVGDSGFAIVRAGSVEYKSPVQQREFNYPFQLGRGIWSDRPAVAARIKVEVRPGDVIVMATDGLFDNVKDELVAELVGGGADAPGKVAERLAKEALKIAKSKDVETPIALEARKAGIEYSGGKYDDITVIVAYIEAAADQSGTIAVNLGT
;
A
#
# COMPACT_ATOMS: atom_id res chain seq x y z
N MET A 1 10.42 -53.94 -30.89
CA MET A 1 10.38 -52.48 -31.13
C MET A 1 10.15 -51.81 -29.80
N GLY A 2 11.19 -51.29 -29.17
CA GLY A 2 11.09 -50.60 -27.90
C GLY A 2 11.01 -49.09 -28.15
N PHE A 3 9.98 -48.45 -27.67
CA PHE A 3 9.85 -46.97 -27.68
C PHE A 3 10.64 -46.40 -26.52
N LEU A 4 11.72 -45.68 -26.83
CA LEU A 4 12.44 -44.84 -25.88
C LEU A 4 11.63 -43.57 -25.71
N THR A 5 10.98 -43.37 -24.54
CA THR A 5 10.39 -42.10 -24.14
C THR A 5 11.50 -41.19 -23.61
N SER A 6 11.88 -40.21 -24.40
CA SER A 6 12.78 -39.13 -23.96
C SER A 6 12.05 -38.21 -22.98
N ASN A 7 12.40 -38.32 -21.71
CA ASN A 7 11.92 -37.41 -20.65
C ASN A 7 12.76 -36.13 -20.71
N THR A 8 12.32 -35.14 -21.50
CA THR A 8 12.94 -33.80 -21.49
C THR A 8 12.47 -33.07 -20.24
N ALA A 9 13.33 -33.05 -19.22
CA ALA A 9 13.12 -32.17 -18.05
C ALA A 9 13.04 -30.73 -18.54
N ALA A 10 11.98 -30.00 -18.11
CA ALA A 10 11.88 -28.57 -18.36
C ALA A 10 13.09 -27.86 -17.74
N PRO A 11 13.63 -26.80 -18.39
CA PRO A 11 14.77 -26.08 -17.87
C PRO A 11 14.40 -25.47 -16.52
N LEU A 12 15.22 -25.73 -15.50
CA LEU A 12 15.11 -25.10 -14.19
C LEU A 12 15.21 -23.60 -14.38
N GLN A 13 14.16 -22.87 -14.06
CA GLN A 13 14.23 -21.41 -14.02
C GLN A 13 15.29 -20.99 -12.98
N PRO A 14 16.16 -20.03 -13.31
CA PRO A 14 17.16 -19.57 -12.35
C PRO A 14 16.45 -19.10 -11.08
N ARG A 15 16.90 -19.58 -9.90
CA ARG A 15 16.41 -19.12 -8.62
C ARG A 15 16.65 -17.61 -8.54
N ARG A 16 15.60 -16.84 -8.33
CA ARG A 16 15.71 -15.40 -8.10
C ARG A 16 16.48 -15.17 -6.80
N SER A 17 17.32 -14.14 -6.80
CA SER A 17 17.98 -13.71 -5.57
C SER A 17 16.92 -13.27 -4.55
N PRO A 18 17.02 -13.66 -3.29
CA PRO A 18 16.12 -13.19 -2.25
C PRO A 18 16.06 -11.67 -2.24
N THR A 19 14.87 -11.11 -2.03
CA THR A 19 14.65 -9.67 -1.98
C THR A 19 14.16 -9.26 -0.60
N THR A 20 14.48 -8.03 -0.20
CA THR A 20 13.99 -7.41 1.04
C THR A 20 13.37 -6.06 0.74
N MET A 21 12.51 -5.60 1.63
CA MET A 21 11.82 -4.33 1.54
C MET A 21 12.22 -3.43 2.70
N ALA A 22 12.83 -2.28 2.39
CA ALA A 22 13.13 -1.22 3.36
C ALA A 22 12.07 -0.12 3.23
N ALA A 23 11.25 0.08 4.27
CA ALA A 23 10.10 0.97 4.21
C ALA A 23 10.19 2.13 5.20
N GLY A 24 9.55 3.26 4.85
CA GLY A 24 9.35 4.42 5.70
C GLY A 24 8.05 5.13 5.35
N ALA A 25 7.42 5.75 6.34
CA ALA A 25 6.13 6.40 6.18
C ALA A 25 6.16 7.87 6.56
N PHE A 26 5.19 8.61 6.01
CA PHE A 26 4.87 9.96 6.44
C PHE A 26 3.34 10.16 6.38
N TYR A 27 2.79 10.81 7.40
CA TYR A 27 1.37 11.09 7.53
C TYR A 27 1.13 12.58 7.80
N LEU A 28 0.23 13.19 7.03
CA LEU A 28 -0.28 14.54 7.20
C LEU A 28 -1.78 14.47 7.44
N PRO A 29 -2.24 14.66 8.69
CA PRO A 29 -3.67 14.75 8.96
C PRO A 29 -4.26 16.02 8.36
N LYS A 30 -5.48 15.90 7.84
CA LYS A 30 -6.29 17.05 7.44
C LYS A 30 -6.58 17.93 8.65
N GLU A 31 -6.29 19.22 8.54
CA GLU A 31 -6.50 20.15 9.64
C GLU A 31 -7.96 20.15 10.11
N SER A 32 -8.20 19.68 11.31
CA SER A 32 -9.51 19.64 11.94
C SER A 32 -9.40 19.79 13.46
N LYS A 33 -10.05 20.80 14.02
CA LYS A 33 -10.13 20.99 15.48
C LYS A 33 -10.84 19.83 16.18
N LYS A 34 -11.77 19.16 15.49
CA LYS A 34 -12.55 18.03 16.04
C LYS A 34 -11.83 16.70 15.91
N ARG A 35 -10.87 16.57 14.97
CA ARG A 35 -10.14 15.35 14.65
C ARG A 35 -8.68 15.66 14.38
N PRO A 36 -7.92 16.02 15.42
CA PRO A 36 -6.52 16.43 15.25
C PRO A 36 -5.61 15.29 14.77
N LEU A 37 -6.05 14.02 14.91
CA LEU A 37 -5.32 12.85 14.45
C LEU A 37 -5.68 12.42 13.02
N GLY A 38 -6.64 13.11 12.36
CA GLY A 38 -7.18 12.69 11.07
C GLY A 38 -7.91 11.34 11.10
N GLU A 39 -8.21 10.82 9.94
CA GLU A 39 -9.01 9.59 9.76
C GLU A 39 -8.20 8.44 9.14
N ASP A 40 -6.97 8.69 8.67
CA ASP A 40 -6.06 7.66 8.14
C ASP A 40 -5.34 6.87 9.23
N ALA A 41 -4.84 5.70 8.82
CA ALA A 41 -3.95 4.86 9.61
C ALA A 41 -3.00 4.06 8.72
N HIS A 42 -1.85 3.67 9.27
CA HIS A 42 -0.88 2.81 8.59
C HIS A 42 -0.10 1.96 9.57
N PHE A 43 0.60 0.94 9.05
CA PHE A 43 1.61 0.21 9.78
C PHE A 43 2.76 -0.23 8.86
N ILE A 44 3.93 -0.44 9.45
CA ILE A 44 5.10 -1.05 8.83
C ILE A 44 5.57 -2.16 9.76
N PHE A 45 5.64 -3.39 9.24
CA PHE A 45 6.16 -4.57 9.94
C PHE A 45 7.37 -5.13 9.16
N PRO A 46 8.60 -4.65 9.47
CA PRO A 46 9.80 -4.98 8.71
C PRO A 46 10.14 -6.47 8.74
N GLU A 47 10.02 -7.14 9.90
CA GLU A 47 10.35 -8.56 10.07
C GLU A 47 9.44 -9.47 9.24
N GLY A 48 8.21 -9.04 8.99
CA GLY A 48 7.24 -9.75 8.14
C GLY A 48 7.17 -9.18 6.73
N GLN A 49 8.06 -8.25 6.36
CA GLN A 49 8.09 -7.60 5.06
C GLN A 49 6.69 -7.12 4.61
N THR A 50 5.94 -6.54 5.57
CA THR A 50 4.52 -6.21 5.39
C THR A 50 4.24 -4.76 5.76
N ILE A 51 3.47 -4.09 4.91
CA ILE A 51 3.01 -2.71 5.10
C ILE A 51 1.51 -2.61 4.85
N GLY A 52 0.86 -1.62 5.44
CA GLY A 52 -0.56 -1.39 5.22
C GLY A 52 -1.01 0.04 5.49
N VAL A 53 -2.06 0.46 4.77
CA VAL A 53 -2.75 1.74 4.94
C VAL A 53 -4.26 1.54 4.98
N ALA A 54 -4.95 2.46 5.63
CA ALA A 54 -6.41 2.53 5.67
C ALA A 54 -6.84 4.00 5.78
N ASP A 55 -7.84 4.39 5.00
CA ASP A 55 -8.48 5.69 5.01
C ASP A 55 -9.87 5.57 5.64
N GLY A 56 -10.12 6.31 6.70
CA GLY A 56 -11.41 6.33 7.41
C GLY A 56 -12.43 7.20 6.68
N VAL A 57 -13.58 6.63 6.33
CA VAL A 57 -14.61 7.30 5.54
C VAL A 57 -15.21 8.51 6.29
N GLY A 58 -14.85 9.72 5.87
CA GLY A 58 -15.22 10.98 6.52
C GLY A 58 -16.72 11.26 6.64
N ALA A 59 -17.56 10.63 5.80
CA ALA A 59 -19.02 10.79 5.86
C ALA A 59 -19.63 10.35 7.21
N TRP A 60 -18.98 9.50 7.97
CA TRP A 60 -19.40 9.14 9.33
C TRP A 60 -19.47 10.35 10.27
N SER A 61 -18.77 11.41 9.95
CA SER A 61 -18.81 12.66 10.70
C SER A 61 -20.20 13.30 10.78
N PHE A 62 -21.04 13.11 9.77
CA PHE A 62 -22.42 13.57 9.78
C PHE A 62 -23.26 12.86 10.86
N HIS A 63 -22.81 11.69 11.31
CA HIS A 63 -23.42 10.90 12.38
C HIS A 63 -22.67 11.06 13.72
N GLY A 64 -21.74 11.98 13.84
CA GLY A 64 -20.93 12.19 15.05
C GLY A 64 -19.90 11.09 15.32
N VAL A 65 -19.62 10.22 14.35
CA VAL A 65 -18.66 9.12 14.46
C VAL A 65 -17.29 9.57 13.92
N ASP A 66 -16.22 9.22 14.63
CA ASP A 66 -14.83 9.38 14.20
C ASP A 66 -14.38 8.12 13.46
N ALA A 67 -14.37 8.18 12.12
CA ALA A 67 -13.94 7.06 11.27
C ALA A 67 -12.44 6.72 11.46
N GLY A 68 -11.64 7.67 11.91
CA GLY A 68 -10.24 7.42 12.25
C GLY A 68 -10.05 6.42 13.38
N LYS A 69 -11.03 6.25 14.27
CA LYS A 69 -11.00 5.16 15.25
C LYS A 69 -11.11 3.79 14.58
N TYR A 70 -11.91 3.70 13.51
CA TYR A 70 -12.07 2.47 12.77
C TYR A 70 -10.79 2.12 12.00
N SER A 71 -10.25 3.04 11.20
CA SER A 71 -9.02 2.84 10.42
C SER A 71 -7.83 2.48 11.32
N ARG A 72 -7.63 3.20 12.42
CA ARG A 72 -6.56 2.93 13.38
C ARG A 72 -6.71 1.57 14.06
N MET A 73 -7.93 1.17 14.46
CA MET A 73 -8.15 -0.15 15.04
C MET A 73 -7.94 -1.26 13.99
N LEU A 74 -8.42 -1.05 12.76
CA LEU A 74 -8.24 -2.00 11.66
C LEU A 74 -6.75 -2.23 11.37
N MET A 75 -5.95 -1.17 11.23
CA MET A 75 -4.51 -1.30 10.96
C MET A 75 -3.74 -1.90 12.13
N SER A 76 -4.06 -1.53 13.37
CA SER A 76 -3.46 -2.15 14.56
C SER A 76 -3.75 -3.66 14.65
N LYS A 77 -4.95 -4.09 14.32
CA LYS A 77 -5.32 -5.52 14.30
C LYS A 77 -4.69 -6.25 13.10
N ALA A 78 -4.55 -5.59 11.95
CA ALA A 78 -3.87 -6.15 10.79
C ALA A 78 -2.38 -6.39 11.09
N GLU A 79 -1.71 -5.43 11.71
CA GLU A 79 -0.33 -5.57 12.16
C GLU A 79 -0.19 -6.72 13.18
N ALA A 80 -1.08 -6.79 14.17
CA ALA A 80 -1.05 -7.87 15.17
C ALA A 80 -1.24 -9.25 14.52
N SER A 81 -2.15 -9.39 13.55
CA SER A 81 -2.32 -10.62 12.79
C SER A 81 -1.09 -10.94 11.93
N ALA A 82 -0.50 -9.94 11.27
CA ALA A 82 0.73 -10.12 10.50
C ALA A 82 1.87 -10.63 11.39
N ARG A 83 2.07 -10.01 12.55
CA ARG A 83 3.08 -10.44 13.54
C ARG A 83 2.86 -11.87 14.03
N SER A 84 1.60 -12.29 14.21
CA SER A 84 1.29 -13.67 14.63
C SER A 84 1.62 -14.73 13.56
N GLN A 85 1.81 -14.31 12.30
CA GLN A 85 2.17 -15.16 11.16
C GLN A 85 3.69 -15.20 10.91
N ALA A 86 4.49 -14.43 11.66
CA ALA A 86 5.94 -14.37 11.48
C ALA A 86 6.57 -15.76 11.56
N GLY A 87 7.48 -16.06 10.63
CA GLY A 87 8.15 -17.37 10.49
C GLY A 87 7.57 -18.30 9.42
N GLY A 88 6.37 -18.02 8.90
CA GLY A 88 5.75 -18.78 7.80
C GLY A 88 5.38 -17.94 6.56
N GLY A 89 5.77 -16.67 6.55
CA GLY A 89 5.32 -15.69 5.56
C GLY A 89 3.94 -15.12 5.90
N VAL A 90 3.78 -13.82 5.75
CA VAL A 90 2.51 -13.14 6.06
C VAL A 90 1.54 -13.28 4.89
N ASN A 91 0.32 -13.74 5.18
CA ASN A 91 -0.81 -13.74 4.24
C ASN A 91 -1.65 -12.47 4.44
N PRO A 92 -1.62 -11.50 3.50
CA PRO A 92 -2.36 -10.24 3.65
C PRO A 92 -3.87 -10.43 3.79
N MET A 93 -4.43 -11.44 3.12
CA MET A 93 -5.87 -11.71 3.21
C MET A 93 -6.27 -12.22 4.59
N LYS A 94 -5.42 -13.04 5.23
CA LYS A 94 -5.63 -13.47 6.62
C LYS A 94 -5.50 -12.27 7.56
N ALA A 95 -4.47 -11.43 7.39
CA ALA A 95 -4.29 -10.23 8.19
C ALA A 95 -5.52 -9.29 8.10
N LEU A 96 -6.05 -9.05 6.90
CA LEU A 96 -7.26 -8.26 6.68
C LEU A 96 -8.49 -8.88 7.34
N THR A 97 -8.68 -10.19 7.18
CA THR A 97 -9.85 -10.91 7.73
C THR A 97 -9.86 -10.89 9.25
N ASP A 98 -8.72 -11.17 9.88
CA ASP A 98 -8.56 -11.14 11.34
C ASP A 98 -8.76 -9.71 11.87
N ALA A 99 -8.20 -8.71 11.17
CA ALA A 99 -8.36 -7.29 11.53
C ALA A 99 -9.82 -6.87 11.49
N TYR A 100 -10.52 -7.20 10.41
CA TYR A 100 -11.95 -6.91 10.27
C TYR A 100 -12.77 -7.58 11.39
N ALA A 101 -12.51 -8.86 11.68
CA ALA A 101 -13.18 -9.58 12.76
C ALA A 101 -12.95 -8.93 14.13
N GLY A 102 -11.73 -8.45 14.38
CA GLY A 102 -11.33 -7.81 15.64
C GLY A 102 -11.69 -6.34 15.76
N THR A 103 -12.13 -5.67 14.68
CA THR A 103 -12.52 -4.25 14.70
C THR A 103 -13.99 -4.13 15.08
N ASN A 104 -14.26 -3.59 16.29
CA ASN A 104 -15.59 -3.55 16.90
C ASN A 104 -16.12 -2.13 17.18
N VAL A 105 -15.48 -1.11 16.60
CA VAL A 105 -15.94 0.29 16.70
C VAL A 105 -16.79 0.67 15.49
N LEU A 106 -17.64 1.71 15.67
CA LEU A 106 -18.42 2.28 14.57
C LEU A 106 -17.49 3.03 13.61
N GLY A 107 -17.83 2.95 12.33
CA GLY A 107 -17.08 3.55 11.25
C GLY A 107 -16.89 2.58 10.10
N SER A 108 -16.20 3.05 9.10
CA SER A 108 -15.72 2.26 7.98
C SER A 108 -14.42 2.86 7.44
N SER A 109 -13.66 2.08 6.71
CA SER A 109 -12.46 2.54 6.03
C SER A 109 -12.14 1.70 4.79
N THR A 110 -11.30 2.25 3.92
CA THR A 110 -10.55 1.47 2.94
C THR A 110 -9.50 0.60 3.63
N ALA A 111 -8.85 -0.29 2.92
CA ALA A 111 -7.67 -1.01 3.40
C ALA A 111 -6.81 -1.52 2.24
N CYS A 112 -5.52 -1.25 2.29
CA CYS A 112 -4.53 -1.90 1.43
C CYS A 112 -3.44 -2.51 2.32
N ILE A 113 -3.20 -3.83 2.18
CA ILE A 113 -2.15 -4.55 2.90
C ILE A 113 -1.31 -5.30 1.88
N LEU A 114 0.00 -5.17 1.97
CA LEU A 114 0.97 -5.72 1.04
C LEU A 114 2.08 -6.43 1.82
N THR A 115 2.48 -7.61 1.33
CA THR A 115 3.63 -8.37 1.83
C THR A 115 4.57 -8.69 0.66
N LEU A 116 5.86 -8.48 0.84
CA LEU A 116 6.90 -9.01 -0.05
C LEU A 116 7.23 -10.45 0.37
N THR A 117 7.16 -11.37 -0.58
CA THR A 117 7.54 -12.78 -0.39
C THR A 117 9.01 -13.01 -0.76
N ASP A 118 9.62 -14.08 -0.24
CA ASP A 118 11.05 -14.39 -0.45
C ASP A 118 11.43 -14.60 -1.92
N ASP A 119 10.46 -14.94 -2.78
CA ASP A 119 10.64 -15.15 -4.22
C ASP A 119 10.49 -13.85 -5.05
N GLY A 120 10.43 -12.68 -4.39
CA GLY A 120 10.32 -11.39 -5.07
C GLY A 120 8.93 -11.12 -5.66
N VAL A 121 7.90 -11.62 -5.01
CA VAL A 121 6.50 -11.36 -5.38
C VAL A 121 5.83 -10.50 -4.30
N ILE A 122 5.18 -9.44 -4.72
CA ILE A 122 4.24 -8.71 -3.87
C ILE A 122 2.92 -9.51 -3.85
N SER A 123 2.51 -9.91 -2.66
CA SER A 123 1.15 -10.39 -2.39
C SER A 123 0.39 -9.29 -1.68
N ALA A 124 -0.74 -8.85 -2.22
CA ALA A 124 -1.51 -7.76 -1.62
C ALA A 124 -3.01 -8.00 -1.67
N VAL A 125 -3.71 -7.30 -0.79
CA VAL A 125 -5.18 -7.16 -0.79
C VAL A 125 -5.54 -5.68 -0.74
N ASN A 126 -6.53 -5.28 -1.53
CA ASN A 126 -7.02 -3.91 -1.54
C ASN A 126 -8.55 -3.86 -1.47
N VAL A 127 -9.09 -2.98 -0.64
CA VAL A 127 -10.51 -2.61 -0.57
C VAL A 127 -10.60 -1.09 -0.62
N GLY A 128 -11.22 -0.57 -1.67
CA GLY A 128 -11.42 0.86 -1.87
C GLY A 128 -10.39 1.48 -2.82
N ASP A 129 -10.10 2.75 -2.61
CA ASP A 129 -9.29 3.65 -3.44
C ASP A 129 -7.94 4.03 -2.85
N SER A 130 -7.64 3.64 -1.60
CA SER A 130 -6.27 3.46 -1.17
C SER A 130 -5.58 2.39 -2.00
N GLY A 131 -4.25 2.40 -2.10
CA GLY A 131 -3.59 1.42 -2.94
C GLY A 131 -2.08 1.56 -2.96
N PHE A 132 -1.45 0.99 -3.99
CA PHE A 132 -0.02 1.12 -4.20
C PHE A 132 0.34 1.21 -5.69
N ALA A 133 1.47 1.85 -5.95
CA ALA A 133 2.13 1.89 -7.25
C ALA A 133 3.53 1.29 -7.14
N ILE A 134 4.03 0.72 -8.23
CA ILE A 134 5.42 0.27 -8.38
C ILE A 134 6.09 1.19 -9.39
N VAL A 135 7.12 1.90 -8.92
CA VAL A 135 7.97 2.74 -9.76
C VAL A 135 9.22 1.95 -10.13
N ARG A 136 9.51 1.90 -11.42
CA ARG A 136 10.65 1.20 -12.00
C ARG A 136 11.30 2.07 -13.05
N ALA A 137 12.61 2.24 -12.97
CA ALA A 137 13.38 3.00 -13.97
C ALA A 137 12.79 4.39 -14.30
N GLY A 138 12.22 5.08 -13.31
CA GLY A 138 11.68 6.43 -13.45
C GLY A 138 10.25 6.51 -14.00
N SER A 139 9.52 5.39 -14.08
CA SER A 139 8.11 5.36 -14.48
C SER A 139 7.26 4.50 -13.55
N VAL A 140 5.96 4.80 -13.46
CA VAL A 140 4.98 3.94 -12.78
C VAL A 140 4.64 2.77 -13.70
N GLU A 141 5.12 1.58 -13.35
CA GLU A 141 4.91 0.34 -14.13
C GLU A 141 3.63 -0.40 -13.74
N TYR A 142 3.16 -0.17 -12.52
CA TYR A 142 1.98 -0.85 -12.00
C TYR A 142 1.27 0.03 -10.97
N LYS A 143 -0.07 0.00 -10.99
CA LYS A 143 -0.94 0.51 -9.92
C LYS A 143 -1.96 -0.53 -9.52
N SER A 144 -2.25 -0.63 -8.23
CA SER A 144 -3.33 -1.46 -7.73
C SER A 144 -4.68 -0.94 -8.25
N PRO A 145 -5.65 -1.84 -8.52
CA PRO A 145 -6.98 -1.42 -8.98
C PRO A 145 -7.72 -0.64 -7.89
N VAL A 146 -8.34 0.46 -8.30
CA VAL A 146 -9.28 1.22 -7.47
C VAL A 146 -10.62 0.50 -7.47
N GLN A 147 -11.24 0.39 -6.29
CA GLN A 147 -12.58 -0.18 -6.12
C GLN A 147 -13.53 0.90 -5.60
N GLN A 148 -14.42 1.37 -6.45
CA GLN A 148 -15.46 2.34 -6.09
C GLN A 148 -16.78 2.00 -6.79
N ARG A 149 -17.91 2.36 -6.18
CA ARG A 149 -19.26 2.16 -6.72
C ARG A 149 -19.64 3.28 -7.68
N GLU A 150 -19.30 4.48 -7.27
CA GLU A 150 -19.54 5.73 -8.00
C GLU A 150 -18.33 6.64 -7.78
N PHE A 151 -18.26 7.76 -8.48
CA PHE A 151 -17.19 8.74 -8.29
C PHE A 151 -17.02 9.11 -6.82
N ASN A 152 -15.80 8.98 -6.30
CA ASN A 152 -15.43 9.28 -4.92
C ASN A 152 -16.31 8.55 -3.86
N TYR A 153 -16.77 7.34 -4.20
CA TYR A 153 -17.51 6.46 -3.28
C TYR A 153 -16.87 5.06 -3.25
N PRO A 154 -15.77 4.91 -2.51
CA PRO A 154 -15.01 3.66 -2.48
C PRO A 154 -15.76 2.50 -1.80
N PHE A 155 -15.34 1.28 -2.12
CA PHE A 155 -15.60 0.13 -1.28
C PHE A 155 -14.95 0.35 0.08
N GLN A 156 -15.65 0.00 1.16
CA GLN A 156 -15.25 0.34 2.51
C GLN A 156 -15.61 -0.77 3.50
N LEU A 157 -14.62 -1.24 4.22
CA LEU A 157 -14.83 -2.21 5.30
C LEU A 157 -15.55 -1.55 6.47
N GLY A 158 -16.57 -2.20 6.99
CA GLY A 158 -17.34 -1.71 8.13
C GLY A 158 -18.38 -2.73 8.61
N ARG A 159 -19.14 -2.38 9.64
CA ARG A 159 -20.19 -3.25 10.19
C ARG A 159 -21.62 -2.80 9.87
N GLY A 160 -21.76 -1.70 9.14
CA GLY A 160 -23.06 -1.19 8.70
C GLY A 160 -23.60 -1.94 7.48
N ILE A 161 -24.88 -1.75 7.19
CA ILE A 161 -25.56 -2.37 6.02
C ILE A 161 -25.00 -1.88 4.68
N TRP A 162 -24.35 -0.72 4.66
CA TRP A 162 -23.73 -0.12 3.48
C TRP A 162 -22.21 -0.37 3.40
N SER A 163 -21.70 -1.19 4.32
CA SER A 163 -20.26 -1.50 4.38
C SER A 163 -19.95 -2.86 3.76
N ASP A 164 -18.75 -2.97 3.25
CA ASP A 164 -18.23 -4.18 2.64
C ASP A 164 -17.59 -5.11 3.68
N ARG A 165 -17.32 -6.32 3.25
CA ARG A 165 -16.60 -7.35 4.01
C ARG A 165 -15.30 -7.70 3.28
N PRO A 166 -14.31 -8.31 3.96
CA PRO A 166 -13.04 -8.68 3.34
C PRO A 166 -13.15 -9.52 2.05
N ALA A 167 -14.27 -10.20 1.84
CA ALA A 167 -14.51 -11.02 0.64
C ALA A 167 -14.48 -10.22 -0.67
N VAL A 168 -14.73 -8.90 -0.64
CA VAL A 168 -14.69 -8.03 -1.84
C VAL A 168 -13.28 -7.58 -2.20
N ALA A 169 -12.28 -7.85 -1.34
CA ALA A 169 -10.92 -7.40 -1.56
C ALA A 169 -10.35 -7.91 -2.88
N ALA A 170 -9.80 -7.01 -3.67
CA ALA A 170 -8.95 -7.36 -4.80
C ALA A 170 -7.70 -8.07 -4.28
N ARG A 171 -7.42 -9.27 -4.80
CA ARG A 171 -6.23 -10.04 -4.50
C ARG A 171 -5.21 -9.83 -5.60
N ILE A 172 -4.05 -9.35 -5.24
CA ILE A 172 -3.02 -8.90 -6.17
C ILE A 172 -1.76 -9.72 -5.96
N LYS A 173 -1.16 -10.15 -7.07
CA LYS A 173 0.20 -10.70 -7.11
C LYS A 173 0.95 -10.02 -8.24
N VAL A 174 2.08 -9.41 -7.92
CA VAL A 174 2.92 -8.73 -8.90
C VAL A 174 4.39 -8.96 -8.57
N GLU A 175 5.19 -9.25 -9.59
CA GLU A 175 6.62 -9.47 -9.44
C GLU A 175 7.37 -8.16 -9.30
N VAL A 176 8.30 -8.14 -8.35
CA VAL A 176 9.22 -7.02 -8.14
C VAL A 176 10.67 -7.51 -8.23
N ARG A 177 11.58 -6.55 -8.41
CA ARG A 177 13.02 -6.78 -8.50
C ARG A 177 13.79 -5.70 -7.75
N PRO A 178 15.02 -5.97 -7.33
CA PRO A 178 15.88 -4.94 -6.74
C PRO A 178 15.93 -3.69 -7.61
N GLY A 179 15.80 -2.53 -6.98
CA GLY A 179 15.69 -1.22 -7.62
C GLY A 179 14.28 -0.73 -7.90
N ASP A 180 13.24 -1.59 -7.72
CA ASP A 180 11.86 -1.12 -7.72
C ASP A 180 11.55 -0.34 -6.45
N VAL A 181 10.65 0.63 -6.56
CA VAL A 181 10.15 1.39 -5.42
C VAL A 181 8.64 1.25 -5.35
N ILE A 182 8.16 0.82 -4.19
CA ILE A 182 6.73 0.77 -3.90
C ILE A 182 6.33 2.10 -3.26
N VAL A 183 5.27 2.73 -3.78
CA VAL A 183 4.58 3.85 -3.15
C VAL A 183 3.19 3.37 -2.78
N MET A 184 2.93 3.15 -1.49
CA MET A 184 1.61 2.82 -0.97
C MET A 184 1.03 4.05 -0.31
N ALA A 185 -0.24 4.37 -0.60
CA ALA A 185 -0.86 5.56 -0.06
C ALA A 185 -2.39 5.47 0.01
N THR A 186 -2.97 6.40 0.77
CA THR A 186 -4.39 6.73 0.73
C THR A 186 -4.70 7.63 -0.48
N ASP A 187 -5.96 7.89 -0.74
CA ASP A 187 -6.42 8.71 -1.84
C ASP A 187 -5.91 10.16 -1.76
N GLY A 188 -5.58 10.65 -0.56
CA GLY A 188 -4.95 11.96 -0.38
C GLY A 188 -3.68 12.18 -1.19
N LEU A 189 -2.94 11.10 -1.55
CA LEU A 189 -1.87 11.16 -2.54
C LEU A 189 -2.41 10.97 -3.96
N PHE A 190 -3.10 9.85 -4.22
CA PHE A 190 -3.41 9.40 -5.58
C PHE A 190 -4.47 10.24 -6.29
N ASP A 191 -5.33 10.93 -5.55
CA ASP A 191 -6.29 11.90 -6.10
C ASP A 191 -5.62 13.20 -6.54
N ASN A 192 -4.46 13.52 -5.99
CA ASN A 192 -3.81 14.80 -6.18
C ASN A 192 -2.58 14.73 -7.09
N VAL A 193 -1.76 13.69 -7.00
CA VAL A 193 -0.45 13.61 -7.66
C VAL A 193 -0.51 12.67 -8.85
N LYS A 194 -0.17 13.21 -10.04
CA LYS A 194 -0.08 12.41 -11.28
C LYS A 194 1.07 11.40 -11.21
N ASP A 195 0.94 10.30 -11.92
CA ASP A 195 1.91 9.18 -11.90
C ASP A 195 3.32 9.62 -12.33
N GLU A 196 3.42 10.53 -13.29
CA GLU A 196 4.70 11.07 -13.75
C GLU A 196 5.42 11.82 -12.63
N LEU A 197 4.68 12.62 -11.85
CA LEU A 197 5.25 13.36 -10.73
C LEU A 197 5.57 12.44 -9.54
N VAL A 198 4.79 11.38 -9.32
CA VAL A 198 5.15 10.34 -8.33
C VAL A 198 6.48 9.71 -8.70
N ALA A 199 6.67 9.31 -9.96
CA ALA A 199 7.91 8.70 -10.44
C ALA A 199 9.11 9.66 -10.35
N GLU A 200 8.92 10.94 -10.68
CA GLU A 200 9.93 11.98 -10.54
C GLU A 200 10.36 12.18 -9.08
N LEU A 201 9.40 12.32 -8.18
CA LEU A 201 9.66 12.56 -6.75
C LEU A 201 10.30 11.36 -6.04
N VAL A 202 10.04 10.16 -6.53
CA VAL A 202 10.70 8.93 -6.05
C VAL A 202 12.12 8.81 -6.60
N GLY A 203 12.36 9.31 -7.82
CA GLY A 203 13.66 9.29 -8.48
C GLY A 203 14.67 10.19 -7.75
N GLY A 204 15.86 9.70 -7.50
CA GLY A 204 16.90 10.42 -6.78
C GLY A 204 17.69 9.55 -5.79
N GLY A 205 17.20 8.36 -5.52
CA GLY A 205 17.92 7.15 -5.08
C GLY A 205 18.72 7.15 -3.77
N ALA A 206 19.01 8.30 -3.16
CA ALA A 206 19.90 8.37 -1.99
C ALA A 206 19.15 8.67 -0.67
N ASP A 207 17.90 9.10 -0.74
CA ASP A 207 17.15 9.49 0.45
C ASP A 207 16.54 8.26 1.15
N ALA A 208 16.48 8.27 2.47
CA ALA A 208 15.75 7.27 3.25
C ALA A 208 14.26 7.24 2.84
N PRO A 209 13.59 6.07 2.82
CA PRO A 209 12.20 5.93 2.36
C PRO A 209 11.22 6.92 3.03
N GLY A 210 11.38 7.19 4.33
CA GLY A 210 10.55 8.15 5.06
C GLY A 210 10.71 9.59 4.58
N LYS A 211 11.89 9.98 4.07
CA LYS A 211 12.11 11.31 3.49
C LYS A 211 11.43 11.47 2.14
N VAL A 212 11.42 10.41 1.35
CA VAL A 212 10.70 10.38 0.07
C VAL A 212 9.20 10.40 0.32
N ALA A 213 8.71 9.65 1.31
CA ALA A 213 7.31 9.68 1.72
C ALA A 213 6.88 11.10 2.17
N GLU A 214 7.74 11.79 2.94
CA GLU A 214 7.52 13.18 3.36
C GLU A 214 7.44 14.13 2.16
N ARG A 215 8.34 13.99 1.19
CA ARG A 215 8.36 14.81 -0.04
C ARG A 215 7.09 14.61 -0.86
N LEU A 216 6.66 13.38 -1.08
CA LEU A 216 5.42 13.04 -1.77
C LEU A 216 4.20 13.63 -1.05
N ALA A 217 4.10 13.45 0.26
CA ALA A 217 2.97 13.95 1.05
C ALA A 217 2.89 15.48 1.06
N LYS A 218 4.02 16.17 1.13
CA LYS A 218 4.05 17.64 1.08
C LYS A 218 3.65 18.19 -0.28
N GLU A 219 4.09 17.54 -1.37
CA GLU A 219 3.67 17.96 -2.72
C GLU A 219 2.19 17.67 -2.93
N ALA A 220 1.67 16.50 -2.47
CA ALA A 220 0.25 16.20 -2.48
C ALA A 220 -0.57 17.27 -1.74
N LEU A 221 -0.14 17.70 -0.54
CA LEU A 221 -0.80 18.76 0.22
C LEU A 221 -0.83 20.09 -0.53
N LYS A 222 0.26 20.46 -1.20
CA LYS A 222 0.33 21.68 -2.00
C LYS A 222 -0.66 21.64 -3.16
N ILE A 223 -0.73 20.52 -3.89
CA ILE A 223 -1.66 20.30 -5.00
C ILE A 223 -3.10 20.24 -4.49
N ALA A 224 -3.35 19.54 -3.37
CA ALA A 224 -4.67 19.43 -2.75
C ALA A 224 -5.30 20.79 -2.38
N LYS A 225 -4.48 21.79 -2.08
CA LYS A 225 -4.92 23.17 -1.80
C LYS A 225 -5.06 24.04 -3.06
N SER A 226 -4.67 23.56 -4.23
CA SER A 226 -4.80 24.28 -5.49
C SER A 226 -6.19 24.10 -6.10
N LYS A 227 -6.71 25.16 -6.72
CA LYS A 227 -8.02 25.17 -7.41
C LYS A 227 -7.90 25.00 -8.93
N ASP A 228 -6.72 25.25 -9.48
CA ASP A 228 -6.53 25.43 -10.92
C ASP A 228 -5.65 24.36 -11.57
N VAL A 229 -5.14 23.41 -10.76
CA VAL A 229 -4.32 22.29 -11.24
C VAL A 229 -5.22 21.16 -11.71
N GLU A 230 -4.94 20.58 -12.89
CA GLU A 230 -5.60 19.36 -13.35
C GLU A 230 -5.02 18.16 -12.60
N THR A 231 -5.81 17.61 -11.68
CA THR A 231 -5.46 16.47 -10.81
C THR A 231 -6.07 15.17 -11.30
N PRO A 232 -5.58 14.00 -10.85
CA PRO A 232 -6.22 12.71 -11.13
C PRO A 232 -7.71 12.70 -10.76
N ILE A 233 -8.11 13.22 -9.58
CA ILE A 233 -9.51 13.25 -9.18
C ILE A 233 -10.36 14.16 -10.11
N ALA A 234 -9.82 15.28 -10.59
CA ALA A 234 -10.52 16.15 -11.54
C ALA A 234 -10.73 15.46 -12.90
N LEU A 235 -9.75 14.64 -13.33
CA LEU A 235 -9.89 13.83 -14.55
C LEU A 235 -10.96 12.73 -14.38
N GLU A 236 -10.99 12.06 -13.23
CA GLU A 236 -12.00 11.03 -12.93
C GLU A 236 -13.40 11.65 -12.81
N ALA A 237 -13.54 12.82 -12.17
CA ALA A 237 -14.80 13.57 -12.13
C ALA A 237 -15.32 13.87 -13.53
N ARG A 238 -14.45 14.35 -14.43
CA ARG A 238 -14.81 14.64 -15.82
C ARG A 238 -15.31 13.40 -16.56
N LYS A 239 -14.67 12.22 -16.35
CA LYS A 239 -15.13 10.95 -16.92
C LYS A 239 -16.50 10.53 -16.37
N ALA A 240 -16.80 10.88 -15.12
CA ALA A 240 -18.10 10.65 -14.50
C ALA A 240 -19.16 11.71 -14.86
N GLY A 241 -18.83 12.71 -15.68
CA GLY A 241 -19.74 13.80 -16.04
C GLY A 241 -19.97 14.80 -14.91
N ILE A 242 -19.06 14.88 -13.94
CA ILE A 242 -19.12 15.75 -12.78
C ILE A 242 -18.18 16.93 -12.99
N GLU A 243 -18.68 18.15 -12.76
CA GLU A 243 -17.88 19.37 -12.78
C GLU A 243 -17.06 19.47 -11.49
N TYR A 244 -15.75 19.25 -11.60
CA TYR A 244 -14.78 19.33 -10.49
C TYR A 244 -13.43 19.79 -11.04
N SER A 245 -12.75 20.67 -10.31
CA SER A 245 -11.42 21.18 -10.66
C SER A 245 -10.53 21.35 -9.44
N GLY A 246 -9.23 21.31 -9.65
CA GLY A 246 -8.25 21.43 -8.58
C GLY A 246 -8.02 20.16 -7.79
N GLY A 247 -7.42 20.31 -6.62
CA GLY A 247 -7.08 19.21 -5.72
C GLY A 247 -8.17 18.90 -4.72
N LYS A 248 -8.08 17.69 -4.12
CA LYS A 248 -8.93 17.21 -3.02
C LYS A 248 -8.16 17.30 -1.72
N TYR A 249 -8.58 18.21 -0.83
CA TYR A 249 -7.95 18.36 0.49
C TYR A 249 -8.43 17.28 1.45
N ASP A 250 -7.53 16.35 1.77
CA ASP A 250 -7.81 15.20 2.65
C ASP A 250 -6.63 14.86 3.55
N ASP A 251 -6.78 13.85 4.41
CA ASP A 251 -5.66 13.18 5.08
C ASP A 251 -4.72 12.59 4.02
N ILE A 252 -3.41 12.62 4.25
CA ILE A 252 -2.42 12.11 3.30
C ILE A 252 -1.48 11.15 4.02
N THR A 253 -1.62 9.87 3.75
CA THR A 253 -0.71 8.83 4.23
C THR A 253 0.10 8.28 3.07
N VAL A 254 1.42 8.27 3.21
CA VAL A 254 2.34 7.71 2.21
C VAL A 254 3.34 6.78 2.89
N ILE A 255 3.50 5.59 2.36
CA ILE A 255 4.60 4.67 2.67
C ILE A 255 5.41 4.49 1.39
N VAL A 256 6.72 4.71 1.49
CA VAL A 256 7.67 4.38 0.43
C VAL A 256 8.47 3.17 0.87
N ALA A 257 8.65 2.20 -0.03
CA ALA A 257 9.43 1.01 0.26
C ALA A 257 10.36 0.68 -0.92
N TYR A 258 11.65 0.55 -0.64
CA TYR A 258 12.67 0.14 -1.60
C TYR A 258 12.78 -1.38 -1.63
N ILE A 259 12.78 -1.94 -2.82
CA ILE A 259 13.08 -3.36 -3.02
C ILE A 259 14.58 -3.50 -3.24
N GLU A 260 15.23 -4.21 -2.34
CA GLU A 260 16.67 -4.42 -2.31
C GLU A 260 17.00 -5.91 -2.50
N ALA A 261 18.17 -6.22 -3.04
CA ALA A 261 18.69 -7.59 -2.99
C ALA A 261 19.00 -7.93 -1.52
N ALA A 262 18.52 -9.07 -1.03
CA ALA A 262 18.89 -9.51 0.29
C ALA A 262 20.40 -9.73 0.35
N ALA A 263 21.02 -9.28 1.45
CA ALA A 263 22.44 -9.52 1.67
C ALA A 263 22.72 -11.03 1.68
N ASP A 264 23.71 -11.47 0.92
CA ASP A 264 24.14 -12.87 0.88
C ASP A 264 24.62 -13.29 2.26
N GLN A 265 23.85 -14.11 2.97
CA GLN A 265 24.25 -14.66 4.27
C GLN A 265 25.29 -15.78 4.14
N SER A 266 25.84 -15.99 2.94
CA SER A 266 26.96 -16.92 2.73
C SER A 266 28.31 -16.29 3.16
N GLY A 267 28.36 -15.72 4.36
CA GLY A 267 29.61 -15.36 5.02
C GLY A 267 30.38 -16.63 5.32
N THR A 268 31.36 -16.92 4.47
CA THR A 268 32.39 -17.94 4.63
C THR A 268 32.96 -17.88 6.05
N ILE A 269 32.61 -18.85 6.90
CA ILE A 269 33.41 -19.12 8.10
C ILE A 269 34.77 -19.62 7.60
N ALA A 270 35.73 -18.73 7.44
CA ALA A 270 37.11 -19.09 7.27
C ALA A 270 37.56 -19.75 8.60
N VAL A 271 37.48 -21.05 8.67
CA VAL A 271 38.14 -21.82 9.75
C VAL A 271 39.64 -21.71 9.51
N ASN A 272 40.26 -20.81 10.25
CA ASN A 272 41.71 -20.72 10.29
C ASN A 272 42.20 -21.95 11.12
N LEU A 273 42.51 -23.03 10.42
CA LEU A 273 43.27 -24.15 10.99
C LEU A 273 44.71 -23.69 11.06
N GLY A 274 45.09 -23.05 12.17
CA GLY A 274 46.48 -22.80 12.53
C GLY A 274 47.21 -24.09 12.74
N THR A 275 48.23 -24.31 12.02
CA THR A 275 49.33 -25.28 12.27
C THR A 275 50.30 -24.73 13.30
#